data_755ea02a36100730628105a0b3b28309
#
_entry.id   755ea02a36100730628105a0b3b28309
#
_cell.length_a   1.000
_cell.length_b   1.000
_cell.length_c   1.000
_cell.angle_alpha   90.00
_cell.angle_beta   90.00
_cell.angle_gamma   90.00
#
_symmetry.space_group_name_H-M   'P 1'
#
loop_
_entity.id
_entity.type
_entity.pdbx_description
1 polymer ?
#
loop_
_entity_poly.entity_id
_entity_poly.type
_entity_poly.pdbx_seq_one_letter_code
_entity_poly.pdbx_strand_id
1 'polypeptide(L)'
;MIIDTSALIAILRDEPDARRFAEAIEAATHRRISAATYVELAAVIDGGRDPVASRLVDALLDAAGIAIEPVTEAQARIAREAYRDFGKGSGHPAGLSFGDCFAYALAKATGETLLFKGDDFSRTDIAPA
;
A
#
# COMPACT_ATOMS: atom_id res chain seq x y z
N MET A 1 -6.98 9.12 -0.59
CA MET A 1 -6.20 8.23 0.31
C MET A 1 -5.61 7.09 -0.50
N ILE A 2 -4.32 6.91 -0.39
CA ILE A 2 -3.60 5.79 -0.99
C ILE A 2 -3.50 4.68 0.06
N ILE A 3 -3.58 3.42 -0.38
CA ILE A 3 -3.62 2.27 0.53
C ILE A 3 -2.42 1.38 0.24
N ASP A 4 -1.64 1.07 1.28
CA ASP A 4 -0.52 0.14 1.19
C ASP A 4 -0.97 -1.31 1.38
N THR A 5 -0.18 -2.24 0.85
CA THR A 5 -0.35 -3.68 1.05
C THR A 5 -0.59 -4.05 2.52
N SER A 6 0.15 -3.45 3.44
CA SER A 6 0.11 -3.79 4.86
C SER A 6 -1.29 -3.60 5.49
N ALA A 7 -2.01 -2.55 5.11
CA ALA A 7 -3.35 -2.30 5.61
C ALA A 7 -4.36 -3.33 5.07
N LEU A 8 -4.27 -3.68 3.79
CA LEU A 8 -5.17 -4.65 3.18
C LEU A 8 -4.90 -6.08 3.66
N ILE A 9 -3.64 -6.44 3.86
CA ILE A 9 -3.28 -7.73 4.47
C ILE A 9 -3.85 -7.85 5.87
N ALA A 10 -3.78 -6.79 6.67
CA ALA A 10 -4.35 -6.77 8.02
C ALA A 10 -5.85 -7.08 7.99
N ILE A 11 -6.58 -6.52 7.02
CA ILE A 11 -8.01 -6.77 6.83
C ILE A 11 -8.25 -8.21 6.37
N LEU A 12 -7.53 -8.66 5.34
CA LEU A 12 -7.72 -10.00 4.77
C LEU A 12 -7.38 -11.13 5.74
N ARG A 13 -6.44 -10.90 6.65
CA ARG A 13 -6.02 -11.86 7.68
C ARG A 13 -6.70 -11.66 9.02
N ASP A 14 -7.65 -10.74 9.12
CA ASP A 14 -8.38 -10.42 10.35
C ASP A 14 -7.43 -10.15 11.53
N GLU A 15 -6.40 -9.35 11.28
CA GLU A 15 -5.45 -8.95 12.33
C GLU A 15 -6.12 -8.02 13.35
N PRO A 16 -5.58 -7.83 14.56
CA PRO A 16 -6.24 -7.04 15.61
C PRO A 16 -6.62 -5.61 15.22
N ASP A 17 -5.90 -5.01 14.29
CA ASP A 17 -6.16 -3.66 13.79
C ASP A 17 -6.94 -3.61 12.46
N ALA A 18 -7.44 -4.77 11.98
CA ALA A 18 -8.21 -4.86 10.73
C ALA A 18 -9.40 -3.89 10.70
N ARG A 19 -10.14 -3.82 11.81
CA ARG A 19 -11.31 -2.94 11.91
C ARG A 19 -10.93 -1.47 11.74
N ARG A 20 -9.87 -1.03 12.35
CA ARG A 20 -9.38 0.35 12.24
C ARG A 20 -9.06 0.71 10.79
N PHE A 21 -8.43 -0.18 10.05
CA PHE A 21 -8.12 0.02 8.64
C PHE A 21 -9.39 0.02 7.78
N ALA A 22 -10.32 -0.90 8.02
CA ALA A 22 -11.59 -0.95 7.30
C ALA A 22 -12.41 0.34 7.51
N GLU A 23 -12.48 0.84 8.73
CA GLU A 23 -13.18 2.09 9.06
C GLU A 23 -12.51 3.29 8.39
N ALA A 24 -11.18 3.34 8.34
CA ALA A 24 -10.45 4.41 7.63
C ALA A 24 -10.75 4.40 6.13
N ILE A 25 -10.78 3.23 5.52
CA ILE A 25 -11.13 3.08 4.09
C ILE A 25 -12.57 3.52 3.84
N GLU A 26 -13.49 3.09 4.69
CA GLU A 26 -14.90 3.46 4.56
C GLU A 26 -15.12 4.97 4.67
N ALA A 27 -14.40 5.63 5.56
CA ALA A 27 -14.50 7.07 5.77
C ALA A 27 -13.87 7.91 4.65
N ALA A 28 -12.97 7.33 3.85
CA ALA A 28 -12.27 8.06 2.80
C ALA A 28 -13.17 8.34 1.59
N THR A 29 -13.09 9.55 1.04
CA THR A 29 -13.84 9.94 -0.16
C THR A 29 -13.27 9.28 -1.42
N HIS A 30 -11.94 9.23 -1.53
CA HIS A 30 -11.22 8.58 -2.63
C HIS A 30 -10.31 7.50 -2.07
N ARG A 31 -10.28 6.34 -2.75
CA ARG A 31 -9.55 5.15 -2.31
C ARG A 31 -8.79 4.59 -3.49
N ARG A 32 -7.47 4.58 -3.41
CA ARG A 32 -6.61 4.19 -4.52
C ARG A 32 -5.48 3.28 -4.07
N ILE A 33 -5.08 2.38 -4.95
CA ILE A 33 -3.91 1.53 -4.77
C ILE A 33 -3.05 1.60 -6.03
N SER A 34 -1.73 1.62 -5.89
CA SER A 34 -0.85 1.49 -7.05
C SER A 34 -1.01 0.12 -7.69
N ALA A 35 -0.96 0.05 -9.02
CA ALA A 35 -0.97 -1.21 -9.75
C ALA A 35 0.15 -2.16 -9.29
N ALA A 36 1.32 -1.63 -8.96
CA ALA A 36 2.42 -2.43 -8.42
C ALA A 36 2.12 -2.93 -7.01
N THR A 37 1.51 -2.11 -6.17
CA THR A 37 1.07 -2.52 -4.82
C THR A 37 -0.01 -3.58 -4.90
N TYR A 38 -0.92 -3.48 -5.87
CA TYR A 38 -1.94 -4.52 -6.13
C TYR A 38 -1.29 -5.88 -6.43
N VAL A 39 -0.29 -5.90 -7.30
CA VAL A 39 0.43 -7.15 -7.64
C VAL A 39 1.16 -7.70 -6.42
N GLU A 40 1.79 -6.85 -5.63
CA GLU A 40 2.46 -7.26 -4.39
C GLU A 40 1.47 -7.89 -3.40
N LEU A 41 0.31 -7.25 -3.19
CA LEU A 41 -0.76 -7.77 -2.35
C LEU A 41 -1.21 -9.16 -2.81
N ALA A 42 -1.50 -9.27 -4.11
CA ALA A 42 -1.92 -10.54 -4.70
C ALA A 42 -0.83 -11.62 -4.54
N ALA A 43 0.43 -11.29 -4.77
CA ALA A 43 1.54 -12.22 -4.63
C ALA A 43 1.67 -12.75 -3.19
N VAL A 44 1.52 -11.88 -2.19
CA VAL A 44 1.57 -12.27 -0.77
C VAL A 44 0.44 -13.24 -0.44
N ILE A 45 -0.78 -12.93 -0.85
CA ILE A 45 -1.95 -13.77 -0.56
C ILE A 45 -1.90 -15.08 -1.35
N ASP A 46 -1.59 -15.01 -2.64
CA ASP A 46 -1.52 -16.19 -3.53
C ASP A 46 -0.35 -17.12 -3.15
N GLY A 47 0.69 -16.60 -2.51
CA GLY A 47 1.78 -17.40 -1.97
C GLY A 47 1.31 -18.45 -0.95
N GLY A 48 0.20 -18.22 -0.28
CA GLY A 48 -0.43 -19.20 0.62
C GLY A 48 -1.16 -20.33 -0.08
N ARG A 49 -1.31 -20.27 -1.41
CA ARG A 49 -1.96 -21.30 -2.24
C ARG A 49 -3.38 -21.67 -1.78
N ASP A 50 -4.11 -20.69 -1.25
CA ASP A 50 -5.51 -20.82 -0.86
C ASP A 50 -6.41 -20.13 -1.90
N PRO A 51 -7.19 -20.89 -2.71
CA PRO A 51 -8.06 -20.30 -3.73
C PRO A 51 -9.15 -19.39 -3.15
N VAL A 52 -9.59 -19.63 -1.93
CA VAL A 52 -10.60 -18.79 -1.26
C VAL A 52 -9.98 -17.43 -0.90
N ALA A 53 -8.82 -17.45 -0.28
CA ALA A 53 -8.09 -16.22 0.06
C ALA A 53 -7.73 -15.42 -1.21
N SER A 54 -7.33 -16.09 -2.29
CA SER A 54 -7.02 -15.46 -3.57
C SER A 54 -8.20 -14.66 -4.12
N ARG A 55 -9.40 -15.25 -4.10
CA ARG A 55 -10.62 -14.56 -4.58
C ARG A 55 -11.01 -13.37 -3.71
N LEU A 56 -10.69 -13.38 -2.42
CA LEU A 56 -11.01 -12.30 -1.49
C LEU A 56 -10.24 -11.01 -1.79
N VAL A 57 -9.10 -11.08 -2.46
CA VAL A 57 -8.31 -9.88 -2.83
C VAL A 57 -9.15 -8.96 -3.71
N ASP A 58 -9.61 -9.44 -4.87
CA ASP A 58 -10.39 -8.63 -5.78
C ASP A 58 -11.78 -8.31 -5.23
N ALA A 59 -12.39 -9.24 -4.49
CA ALA A 59 -13.66 -8.99 -3.84
C ALA A 59 -13.57 -7.83 -2.82
N LEU A 60 -12.49 -7.73 -2.07
CA LEU A 60 -12.27 -6.63 -1.14
C LEU A 60 -12.11 -5.31 -1.87
N LEU A 61 -11.28 -5.26 -2.93
CA LEU A 61 -11.08 -4.03 -3.69
C LEU A 61 -12.40 -3.54 -4.31
N ASP A 62 -13.16 -4.44 -4.89
CA ASP A 62 -14.45 -4.11 -5.51
C ASP A 62 -15.47 -3.62 -4.47
N ALA A 63 -15.62 -4.34 -3.36
CA ALA A 63 -16.56 -3.98 -2.29
C ALA A 63 -16.21 -2.65 -1.63
N ALA A 64 -14.91 -2.38 -1.45
CA ALA A 64 -14.43 -1.14 -0.84
C ALA A 64 -14.30 0.02 -1.84
N GLY A 65 -14.55 -0.21 -3.14
CA GLY A 65 -14.42 0.82 -4.16
C GLY A 65 -13.00 1.37 -4.31
N ILE A 66 -12.00 0.50 -4.23
CA ILE A 66 -10.59 0.88 -4.35
C ILE A 66 -10.18 0.83 -5.82
N ALA A 67 -9.79 1.97 -6.38
CA ALA A 67 -9.32 2.07 -7.76
C ALA A 67 -7.84 1.68 -7.86
N ILE A 68 -7.50 0.90 -8.87
CA ILE A 68 -6.11 0.55 -9.20
C ILE A 68 -5.57 1.61 -10.16
N GLU A 69 -4.51 2.30 -9.75
CA GLU A 69 -3.88 3.37 -10.53
C GLU A 69 -2.61 2.87 -11.22
N PRO A 70 -2.41 3.20 -12.50
CA PRO A 70 -1.20 2.78 -13.20
C PRO A 70 0.05 3.43 -12.61
N VAL A 71 1.18 2.73 -12.69
CA VAL A 71 2.49 3.29 -12.39
C VAL A 71 2.95 4.10 -13.61
N THR A 72 2.98 5.41 -13.46
CA THR A 72 3.46 6.31 -14.52
C THR A 72 4.98 6.45 -14.49
N GLU A 73 5.57 7.02 -15.55
CA GLU A 73 7.00 7.33 -15.54
C GLU A 73 7.36 8.26 -14.38
N ALA A 74 6.53 9.28 -14.12
CA ALA A 74 6.76 10.19 -12.99
C ALA A 74 6.78 9.45 -11.66
N GLN A 75 5.84 8.54 -11.44
CA GLN A 75 5.81 7.71 -10.24
C GLN A 75 7.01 6.77 -10.15
N ALA A 76 7.43 6.19 -11.27
CA ALA A 76 8.61 5.32 -11.29
C ALA A 76 9.87 6.08 -10.86
N ARG A 77 10.02 7.34 -11.30
CA ARG A 77 11.14 8.19 -10.88
C ARG A 77 11.10 8.51 -9.39
N ILE A 78 9.92 8.83 -8.86
CA ILE A 78 9.72 9.07 -7.43
C ILE A 78 10.03 7.79 -6.62
N ALA A 79 9.56 6.64 -7.06
CA ALA A 79 9.81 5.36 -6.41
C ALA A 79 11.31 5.02 -6.35
N ARG A 80 12.04 5.27 -7.46
CA ARG A 80 13.49 5.07 -7.51
C ARG A 80 14.21 5.97 -6.50
N GLU A 81 13.84 7.24 -6.43
CA GLU A 81 14.43 8.19 -5.49
C GLU A 81 14.11 7.79 -4.05
N ALA A 82 12.89 7.35 -3.77
CA ALA A 82 12.48 6.86 -2.46
C ALA A 82 13.31 5.66 -2.01
N TYR A 83 13.55 4.72 -2.90
CA TYR A 83 14.39 3.56 -2.58
C TYR A 83 15.85 3.96 -2.33
N ARG A 84 16.38 4.89 -3.12
CA ARG A 84 17.74 5.43 -2.91
C ARG A 84 17.88 6.10 -1.55
N ASP A 85 16.89 6.90 -1.13
CA ASP A 85 16.98 7.77 0.04
C ASP A 85 16.47 7.10 1.32
N PHE A 86 15.41 6.29 1.22
CA PHE A 86 14.73 5.66 2.37
C PHE A 86 14.77 4.13 2.35
N GLY A 87 15.27 3.52 1.30
CA GLY A 87 15.18 2.08 1.08
C GLY A 87 16.09 1.26 1.97
N LYS A 88 15.83 -0.04 2.03
CA LYS A 88 16.69 -1.03 2.68
C LYS A 88 18.10 -0.94 2.12
N GLY A 89 19.08 -0.90 3.02
CA GLY A 89 20.49 -0.80 2.64
C GLY A 89 20.98 0.63 2.40
N SER A 90 20.13 1.64 2.43
CA SER A 90 20.51 3.04 2.28
C SER A 90 21.13 3.64 3.55
N GLY A 91 20.95 2.97 4.70
CA GLY A 91 21.31 3.50 6.02
C GLY A 91 20.21 4.35 6.66
N HIS A 92 19.14 4.67 5.94
CA HIS A 92 18.02 5.42 6.50
C HIS A 92 17.15 4.52 7.38
N PRO A 93 16.67 5.02 8.56
CA PRO A 93 15.88 4.20 9.50
C PRO A 93 14.53 3.73 8.96
N ALA A 94 13.96 4.37 7.93
CA ALA A 94 12.70 3.93 7.32
C ALA A 94 12.81 2.53 6.72
N GLY A 95 13.91 2.21 6.05
CA GLY A 95 14.16 0.89 5.51
C GLY A 95 13.08 0.39 4.56
N LEU A 96 12.57 1.25 3.67
CA LEU A 96 11.51 0.89 2.73
C LEU A 96 11.91 -0.31 1.88
N SER A 97 10.99 -1.27 1.72
CA SER A 97 11.14 -2.34 0.74
C SER A 97 10.93 -1.82 -0.68
N PHE A 98 11.32 -2.62 -1.66
CA PHE A 98 11.03 -2.31 -3.06
C PHE A 98 9.54 -2.03 -3.29
N GLY A 99 8.66 -2.88 -2.73
CA GLY A 99 7.20 -2.71 -2.86
C GLY A 99 6.67 -1.43 -2.23
N ASP A 100 7.19 -1.05 -1.06
CA ASP A 100 6.79 0.16 -0.35
C ASP A 100 6.94 1.42 -1.20
N CYS A 101 7.96 1.45 -2.06
CA CYS A 101 8.27 2.63 -2.87
C CYS A 101 7.16 2.98 -3.87
N PHE A 102 6.36 2.02 -4.29
CA PHE A 102 5.24 2.29 -5.22
C PHE A 102 4.06 2.95 -4.51
N ALA A 103 3.73 2.52 -3.31
CA ALA A 103 2.70 3.18 -2.49
C ALA A 103 3.15 4.61 -2.13
N TYR A 104 4.41 4.76 -1.74
CA TYR A 104 5.03 6.07 -1.51
C TYR A 104 4.91 6.97 -2.74
N ALA A 105 5.29 6.45 -3.91
CA ALA A 105 5.30 7.24 -5.14
C ALA A 105 3.91 7.72 -5.56
N LEU A 106 2.89 6.87 -5.42
CA LEU A 106 1.51 7.27 -5.73
C LEU A 106 1.03 8.36 -4.75
N ALA A 107 1.32 8.20 -3.46
CA ALA A 107 0.96 9.20 -2.45
C ALA A 107 1.64 10.55 -2.73
N LYS A 108 2.92 10.55 -3.08
CA LYS A 108 3.65 11.76 -3.44
C LYS A 108 3.13 12.42 -4.71
N ALA A 109 2.88 11.63 -5.75
CA ALA A 109 2.41 12.13 -7.03
C ALA A 109 1.01 12.75 -6.95
N THR A 110 0.16 12.23 -6.09
CA THR A 110 -1.21 12.71 -5.92
C THR A 110 -1.38 13.73 -4.79
N GLY A 111 -0.40 13.85 -3.90
CA GLY A 111 -0.51 14.67 -2.69
C GLY A 111 -1.46 14.10 -1.66
N GLU A 112 -1.83 12.82 -1.77
CA GLU A 112 -2.76 12.16 -0.86
C GLU A 112 -2.05 11.52 0.34
N THR A 113 -2.81 11.28 1.40
CA THR A 113 -2.32 10.54 2.56
C THR A 113 -2.19 9.05 2.25
N LEU A 114 -1.37 8.35 3.03
CA LEU A 114 -1.12 6.92 2.89
C LEU A 114 -1.61 6.16 4.13
N LEU A 115 -2.43 5.14 3.90
CA LEU A 115 -2.88 4.20 4.92
C LEU A 115 -1.94 2.99 4.95
N PHE A 116 -1.30 2.75 6.07
CA PHE A 116 -0.31 1.67 6.24
C PHE A 116 -0.27 1.16 7.67
N LYS A 117 0.25 -0.04 7.83
CA LYS A 117 0.57 -0.64 9.12
C LYS A 117 2.08 -0.64 9.32
N GLY A 118 2.53 -0.38 10.55
CA GLY A 118 3.95 -0.36 10.91
C GLY A 118 4.55 1.05 10.91
N ASP A 119 5.88 1.11 11.03
CA ASP A 119 6.61 2.37 11.25
C ASP A 119 7.41 2.85 10.03
N ASP A 120 7.52 2.04 8.97
CA ASP A 120 8.43 2.33 7.87
C ASP A 120 8.13 3.67 7.20
N PHE A 121 6.88 3.89 6.80
CA PHE A 121 6.48 5.13 6.16
C PHE A 121 6.46 6.33 7.12
N SER A 122 6.25 6.11 8.42
CA SER A 122 6.22 7.21 9.41
C SER A 122 7.56 7.90 9.58
N ARG A 123 8.63 7.26 9.12
CA ARG A 123 9.99 7.81 9.12
C ARG A 123 10.36 8.50 7.81
N THR A 124 9.41 8.63 6.90
CA THR A 124 9.53 9.39 5.66
C THR A 124 8.74 10.69 5.74
N ASP A 125 8.68 11.42 4.62
CA ASP A 125 7.90 12.66 4.51
C ASP A 125 6.46 12.45 4.04
N ILE A 126 5.97 11.20 4.04
CA ILE A 126 4.58 10.88 3.69
C ILE A 126 3.64 11.24 4.85
N ALA A 127 2.53 11.88 4.51
CA ALA A 127 1.46 12.14 5.46
C ALA A 127 0.66 10.86 5.70
N PRO A 128 0.58 10.36 6.95
CA PRO A 128 -0.26 9.20 7.26
C PRO A 128 -1.74 9.54 7.17
N ALA A 129 -2.51 8.56 6.77
CA ALA A 129 -3.97 8.65 6.76
C ALA A 129 -4.54 8.53 8.17
#